data_7b7a7d4dcb82a4873aa04d4d0f9ac243
#
_entry.id   7b7a7d4dcb82a4873aa04d4d0f9ac243
#
_cell.length_a   1.000
_cell.length_b   1.000
_cell.length_c   1.000
_cell.angle_alpha   90.00
_cell.angle_beta   90.00
_cell.angle_gamma   90.00
#
_symmetry.space_group_name_H-M   'P 1'
#
loop_
_entity.id
_entity.type
_entity.pdbx_description
1 polymer ?
#
loop_
_entity_poly.entity_id
_entity_poly.type
_entity_poly.pdbx_seq_one_letter_code
_entity_poly.pdbx_strand_id
1 'polypeptide(L)'
;SSYVPRCFIDVSKEKIGREIHGIPVWTEDDVTVKKLADYEIQEIIFAIPSMKAEKKKKLYEFYKNAGYKVKVYDYPTMYVAGGKRHLREFDVEELLFRKPIVMSHGKTNAYYRDKVVLITGGGGSIGSELCRQLAKMHPKQIIILDIYENGAYDVQQELKIAYGNQLNLQIEICSITHRKALEKVFETYHPQIVINAAAHKHVPLMEHNCVEAIYNNVFGTYNLVELCEEYEAERFMMVSTDKAVNPTNVMGATKRMCEMIVQSASTHGKVKYSATRFGN
;
A
#
# COMPACT_ATOMS: atom_id res chain seq x y z
N SER A 1 15.87 -24.81 -13.36
CA SER A 1 16.57 -25.38 -12.19
C SER A 1 15.71 -26.52 -11.63
N SER A 2 16.32 -27.71 -11.46
CA SER A 2 15.67 -28.87 -10.87
C SER A 2 15.83 -28.80 -9.36
N TYR A 3 14.72 -28.78 -8.62
CA TYR A 3 14.73 -28.92 -7.16
C TYR A 3 14.87 -30.39 -6.79
N VAL A 4 15.69 -30.67 -5.77
CA VAL A 4 15.84 -31.99 -5.18
C VAL A 4 15.25 -31.94 -3.77
N PRO A 5 14.08 -32.56 -3.53
CA PRO A 5 13.50 -32.60 -2.20
C PRO A 5 14.38 -33.44 -1.25
N ARG A 6 14.66 -32.93 -0.07
CA ARG A 6 15.48 -33.59 0.96
C ARG A 6 14.63 -34.13 2.12
N CYS A 7 13.51 -33.47 2.39
CA CYS A 7 12.53 -33.90 3.38
C CYS A 7 11.14 -33.33 3.05
N PHE A 8 10.12 -33.93 3.61
CA PHE A 8 8.76 -33.43 3.67
C PHE A 8 8.42 -33.10 5.13
N ILE A 9 7.63 -32.06 5.34
CA ILE A 9 7.08 -31.71 6.64
C ILE A 9 5.56 -31.78 6.52
N ASP A 10 4.92 -32.63 7.30
CA ASP A 10 3.47 -32.87 7.23
C ASP A 10 2.87 -32.93 8.65
N VAL A 11 1.57 -32.67 8.74
CA VAL A 11 0.78 -32.78 9.98
C VAL A 11 -0.01 -34.10 10.07
N SER A 12 -0.06 -34.86 8.99
CA SER A 12 -0.80 -36.12 8.94
C SER A 12 -0.05 -37.21 9.67
N LYS A 13 -0.65 -37.73 10.76
CA LYS A 13 -0.10 -38.82 11.55
C LYS A 13 0.18 -40.10 10.73
N GLU A 14 -0.54 -40.27 9.62
CA GLU A 14 -0.36 -41.47 8.75
C GLU A 14 0.91 -41.37 7.91
N LYS A 15 1.42 -40.17 7.66
CA LYS A 15 2.60 -39.93 6.82
C LYS A 15 3.88 -39.72 7.64
N ILE A 16 3.74 -39.18 8.85
CA ILE A 16 4.88 -38.88 9.71
C ILE A 16 5.66 -40.14 10.06
N GLY A 17 6.99 -40.04 10.02
CA GLY A 17 7.89 -41.16 10.29
C GLY A 17 8.01 -42.14 9.15
N ARG A 18 7.34 -41.93 8.01
CA ARG A 18 7.47 -42.72 6.79
C ARG A 18 8.37 -42.02 5.78
N GLU A 19 8.65 -42.72 4.69
CA GLU A 19 9.36 -42.17 3.55
C GLU A 19 8.44 -42.09 2.32
N ILE A 20 8.54 -41.02 1.56
CA ILE A 20 7.88 -40.90 0.26
C ILE A 20 8.98 -40.86 -0.81
N HIS A 21 9.04 -41.89 -1.63
CA HIS A 21 10.12 -42.07 -2.62
C HIS A 21 11.54 -42.00 -2.01
N GLY A 22 11.74 -42.59 -0.82
CA GLY A 22 13.02 -42.53 -0.11
C GLY A 22 13.33 -41.22 0.58
N ILE A 23 12.37 -40.30 0.68
CA ILE A 23 12.53 -39.01 1.31
C ILE A 23 11.76 -39.00 2.64
N PRO A 24 12.40 -38.65 3.77
CA PRO A 24 11.76 -38.71 5.07
C PRO A 24 10.66 -37.69 5.25
N VAL A 25 9.61 -38.07 5.98
CA VAL A 25 8.50 -37.15 6.38
C VAL A 25 8.62 -36.85 7.87
N TRP A 26 8.82 -35.60 8.21
CA TRP A 26 8.95 -35.14 9.59
C TRP A 26 7.68 -34.44 10.09
N THR A 27 7.54 -34.35 11.42
CA THR A 27 6.59 -33.45 12.04
C THR A 27 7.14 -32.01 12.04
N GLU A 28 6.30 -31.02 12.24
CA GLU A 28 6.76 -29.63 12.47
C GLU A 28 7.62 -29.52 13.73
N ASP A 29 7.33 -30.31 14.77
CA ASP A 29 8.07 -30.33 16.04
C ASP A 29 9.47 -30.92 15.90
N ASP A 30 9.70 -31.77 14.89
CA ASP A 30 11.01 -32.34 14.60
C ASP A 30 11.93 -31.38 13.85
N VAL A 31 11.42 -30.25 13.37
CA VAL A 31 12.17 -29.31 12.54
C VAL A 31 12.97 -28.36 13.43
N THR A 32 14.26 -28.57 13.46
CA THR A 32 15.22 -27.67 14.11
C THR A 32 16.19 -27.08 13.09
N VAL A 33 16.75 -25.91 13.40
CA VAL A 33 17.76 -25.28 12.53
C VAL A 33 18.95 -26.21 12.29
N LYS A 34 19.36 -26.96 13.33
CA LYS A 34 20.43 -27.96 13.25
C LYS A 34 20.07 -29.08 12.27
N LYS A 35 18.87 -29.66 12.41
CA LYS A 35 18.42 -30.76 11.55
C LYS A 35 18.30 -30.32 10.08
N LEU A 36 17.84 -29.10 9.83
CA LEU A 36 17.79 -28.54 8.49
C LEU A 36 19.20 -28.37 7.89
N ALA A 37 20.18 -27.95 8.68
CA ALA A 37 21.57 -27.83 8.25
C ALA A 37 22.20 -29.22 7.98
N ASP A 38 21.97 -30.20 8.85
CA ASP A 38 22.48 -31.57 8.70
C ASP A 38 21.97 -32.24 7.40
N TYR A 39 20.79 -31.84 6.92
CA TYR A 39 20.21 -32.30 5.65
C TYR A 39 20.51 -31.38 4.46
N GLU A 40 21.41 -30.41 4.61
CA GLU A 40 21.81 -29.44 3.57
C GLU A 40 20.65 -28.73 2.90
N ILE A 41 19.61 -28.35 3.70
CA ILE A 41 18.45 -27.64 3.18
C ILE A 41 18.85 -26.24 2.74
N GLN A 42 18.50 -25.84 1.52
CA GLN A 42 18.78 -24.51 0.97
C GLN A 42 17.54 -23.63 0.91
N GLU A 43 16.40 -24.21 0.59
CA GLU A 43 15.13 -23.49 0.43
C GLU A 43 13.98 -24.26 1.09
N ILE A 44 13.00 -23.52 1.58
CA ILE A 44 11.75 -24.06 2.13
C ILE A 44 10.61 -23.73 1.18
N ILE A 45 9.79 -24.72 0.84
CA ILE A 45 8.66 -24.55 -0.07
C ILE A 45 7.37 -24.82 0.68
N PHE A 46 6.51 -23.81 0.78
CA PHE A 46 5.17 -23.95 1.33
C PHE A 46 4.23 -24.50 0.26
N ALA A 47 3.82 -25.76 0.43
CA ALA A 47 2.97 -26.48 -0.50
C ALA A 47 1.60 -26.86 0.11
N ILE A 48 1.09 -26.08 1.07
CA ILE A 48 -0.21 -26.30 1.72
C ILE A 48 -1.18 -25.20 1.32
N PRO A 49 -2.18 -25.47 0.46
CA PRO A 49 -3.09 -24.44 -0.07
C PRO A 49 -3.93 -23.74 1.00
N SER A 50 -4.32 -24.47 2.05
CA SER A 50 -5.30 -24.02 3.06
C SER A 50 -4.71 -23.74 4.44
N MET A 51 -3.41 -23.41 4.52
CA MET A 51 -2.78 -23.08 5.79
C MET A 51 -3.36 -21.78 6.39
N LYS A 52 -3.71 -21.80 7.70
CA LYS A 52 -4.16 -20.59 8.41
C LYS A 52 -3.07 -19.51 8.39
N ALA A 53 -3.47 -18.25 8.19
CA ALA A 53 -2.54 -17.11 8.05
C ALA A 53 -1.58 -16.97 9.23
N GLU A 54 -2.05 -17.12 10.47
CA GLU A 54 -1.21 -17.05 11.67
C GLU A 54 -0.12 -18.14 11.71
N LYS A 55 -0.49 -19.37 11.33
CA LYS A 55 0.46 -20.48 11.24
C LYS A 55 1.48 -20.27 10.13
N LYS A 56 1.02 -19.81 8.97
CA LYS A 56 1.85 -19.48 7.81
C LYS A 56 2.88 -18.41 8.18
N LYS A 57 2.45 -17.38 8.93
CA LYS A 57 3.31 -16.31 9.44
C LYS A 57 4.40 -16.84 10.37
N LYS A 58 4.02 -17.63 11.40
CA LYS A 58 4.98 -18.20 12.37
C LYS A 58 6.05 -19.04 11.68
N LEU A 59 5.65 -19.91 10.75
CA LEU A 59 6.57 -20.76 10.01
C LEU A 59 7.47 -19.93 9.07
N TYR A 60 6.91 -18.93 8.39
CA TYR A 60 7.69 -18.04 7.55
C TYR A 60 8.76 -17.30 8.36
N GLU A 61 8.37 -16.70 9.49
CA GLU A 61 9.30 -15.97 10.38
C GLU A 61 10.37 -16.91 10.93
N PHE A 62 10.01 -18.13 11.34
CA PHE A 62 10.95 -19.13 11.82
C PHE A 62 12.03 -19.45 10.78
N TYR A 63 11.64 -19.81 9.56
CA TYR A 63 12.58 -20.18 8.52
C TYR A 63 13.38 -18.99 8.01
N LYS A 64 12.77 -17.82 7.91
CA LYS A 64 13.44 -16.59 7.47
C LYS A 64 14.50 -16.15 8.47
N ASN A 65 14.21 -16.19 9.76
CA ASN A 65 15.14 -15.85 10.84
C ASN A 65 16.29 -16.89 10.93
N ALA A 66 16.04 -18.13 10.55
CA ALA A 66 17.06 -19.16 10.43
C ALA A 66 17.92 -19.03 9.16
N GLY A 67 17.67 -18.02 8.30
CA GLY A 67 18.47 -17.73 7.10
C GLY A 67 18.04 -18.46 5.83
N TYR A 68 16.93 -19.18 5.84
CA TYR A 68 16.44 -19.93 4.67
C TYR A 68 15.63 -19.05 3.72
N LYS A 69 15.74 -19.30 2.42
CA LYS A 69 14.80 -18.79 1.42
C LYS A 69 13.47 -19.52 1.51
N VAL A 70 12.37 -18.77 1.55
CA VAL A 70 11.02 -19.35 1.64
C VAL A 70 10.25 -19.03 0.37
N LYS A 71 9.70 -20.04 -0.29
CA LYS A 71 8.90 -19.94 -1.51
C LYS A 71 7.53 -20.58 -1.31
N VAL A 72 6.59 -20.21 -2.16
CA VAL A 72 5.24 -20.77 -2.22
C VAL A 72 5.09 -21.58 -3.50
N TYR A 73 4.44 -22.73 -3.40
CA TYR A 73 4.00 -23.50 -4.55
C TYR A 73 2.58 -23.04 -4.93
N ASP A 74 2.44 -22.46 -6.11
CA ASP A 74 1.13 -22.08 -6.65
C ASP A 74 0.45 -23.32 -7.23
N TYR A 75 -0.64 -23.72 -6.58
CA TYR A 75 -1.52 -24.73 -7.13
C TYR A 75 -2.32 -24.13 -8.29
N PRO A 76 -2.32 -24.74 -9.47
CA PRO A 76 -3.20 -24.29 -10.55
C PRO A 76 -4.65 -24.38 -10.06
N THR A 77 -5.34 -23.26 -10.03
CA THR A 77 -6.80 -23.25 -9.86
C THR A 77 -7.39 -24.02 -11.02
N MET A 78 -8.38 -24.89 -10.76
CA MET A 78 -8.92 -25.93 -11.66
C MET A 78 -9.43 -25.44 -13.04
N TYR A 79 -9.32 -24.15 -13.39
CA TYR A 79 -9.97 -23.57 -14.56
C TYR A 79 -9.05 -22.82 -15.55
N VAL A 80 -7.73 -22.92 -15.41
CA VAL A 80 -6.83 -22.35 -16.44
C VAL A 80 -6.08 -23.53 -17.10
N ALA A 81 -6.64 -24.02 -18.18
CA ALA A 81 -5.98 -24.97 -19.05
C ALA A 81 -4.67 -24.35 -19.60
N GLY A 82 -3.52 -24.91 -19.25
CA GLY A 82 -2.21 -24.46 -19.72
C GLY A 82 -1.35 -23.67 -18.74
N GLY A 83 -1.78 -23.44 -17.49
CA GLY A 83 -1.00 -22.76 -16.46
C GLY A 83 0.27 -23.54 -16.10
N LYS A 84 1.45 -22.94 -16.32
CA LYS A 84 2.73 -23.50 -15.88
C LYS A 84 2.76 -23.50 -14.34
N ARG A 85 3.12 -24.65 -13.74
CA ARG A 85 3.36 -24.76 -12.29
C ARG A 85 4.59 -23.92 -11.94
N HIS A 86 4.42 -22.89 -11.10
CA HIS A 86 5.52 -22.02 -10.72
C HIS A 86 5.76 -22.03 -9.22
N LEU A 87 7.04 -22.16 -8.85
CA LEU A 87 7.52 -21.75 -7.55
C LEU A 87 7.77 -20.24 -7.63
N ARG A 88 7.18 -19.49 -6.70
CA ARG A 88 7.38 -18.05 -6.59
C ARG A 88 7.77 -17.65 -5.17
N GLU A 89 8.33 -16.49 -5.04
CA GLU A 89 8.50 -15.84 -3.74
C GLU A 89 7.14 -15.39 -3.18
N PHE A 90 7.11 -15.10 -1.89
CA PHE A 90 5.92 -14.52 -1.28
C PHE A 90 5.68 -13.12 -1.82
N ASP A 91 4.47 -12.82 -2.24
CA ASP A 91 4.06 -11.45 -2.54
C ASP A 91 4.02 -10.62 -1.26
N VAL A 92 4.25 -9.30 -1.37
CA VAL A 92 4.23 -8.38 -0.24
C VAL A 92 2.90 -8.46 0.54
N GLU A 93 1.80 -8.63 -0.16
CA GLU A 93 0.47 -8.79 0.43
C GLU A 93 0.33 -10.09 1.23
N GLU A 94 0.92 -11.18 0.77
CA GLU A 94 0.95 -12.45 1.50
C GLU A 94 1.82 -12.38 2.76
N LEU A 95 2.87 -11.56 2.75
CA LEU A 95 3.73 -11.32 3.92
C LEU A 95 2.99 -10.60 5.05
N LEU A 96 1.91 -9.89 4.75
CA LEU A 96 1.02 -9.30 5.75
C LEU A 96 0.17 -10.37 6.46
N PHE A 97 0.09 -11.58 5.93
CA PHE A 97 -0.66 -12.73 6.46
C PHE A 97 -2.13 -12.43 6.81
N ARG A 98 -2.74 -11.49 6.10
CA ARG A 98 -4.15 -11.11 6.22
C ARG A 98 -4.82 -11.11 4.86
N LYS A 99 -6.13 -11.42 4.84
CA LYS A 99 -6.90 -11.36 3.60
C LYS A 99 -6.99 -9.90 3.14
N PRO A 100 -6.75 -9.62 1.85
CA PRO A 100 -7.05 -8.31 1.28
C PRO A 100 -8.51 -7.95 1.53
N ILE A 101 -8.77 -6.71 1.90
CA ILE A 101 -10.13 -6.21 1.99
C ILE A 101 -10.61 -5.96 0.56
N VAL A 102 -11.50 -6.83 0.07
CA VAL A 102 -12.17 -6.60 -1.21
C VAL A 102 -13.33 -5.67 -0.96
N MET A 103 -13.18 -4.41 -1.36
CA MET A 103 -14.28 -3.45 -1.29
C MET A 103 -15.36 -3.83 -2.31
N SER A 104 -16.64 -3.87 -1.88
CA SER A 104 -17.75 -4.01 -2.82
C SER A 104 -17.87 -2.74 -3.65
N HIS A 105 -17.51 -2.82 -4.91
CA HIS A 105 -17.31 -1.65 -5.77
C HIS A 105 -18.59 -0.89 -6.18
N GLY A 106 -19.79 -1.42 -5.95
CA GLY A 106 -21.03 -0.84 -6.49
C GLY A 106 -21.29 0.61 -6.09
N LYS A 107 -21.45 0.90 -4.80
CA LYS A 107 -21.74 2.26 -4.30
C LYS A 107 -20.54 3.20 -4.42
N THR A 108 -19.34 2.67 -4.22
CA THR A 108 -18.10 3.44 -4.29
C THR A 108 -17.80 3.87 -5.72
N ASN A 109 -17.94 2.97 -6.69
CA ASN A 109 -17.75 3.31 -8.11
C ASN A 109 -18.75 4.37 -8.58
N ALA A 110 -20.01 4.26 -8.17
CA ALA A 110 -21.03 5.25 -8.50
C ALA A 110 -20.71 6.63 -7.92
N TYR A 111 -20.07 6.68 -6.75
CA TYR A 111 -19.72 7.95 -6.11
C TYR A 111 -18.58 8.69 -6.85
N TYR A 112 -17.56 7.96 -7.32
CA TYR A 112 -16.41 8.58 -8.01
C TYR A 112 -16.66 8.83 -9.51
N ARG A 113 -17.63 8.14 -10.09
CA ARG A 113 -18.02 8.39 -11.49
C ARG A 113 -18.37 9.88 -11.64
N ASP A 114 -17.94 10.47 -12.72
CA ASP A 114 -18.18 11.88 -13.05
C ASP A 114 -17.51 12.91 -12.13
N LYS A 115 -16.66 12.48 -11.19
CA LYS A 115 -15.91 13.38 -10.29
C LYS A 115 -14.53 13.70 -10.83
N VAL A 116 -14.11 14.94 -10.60
CA VAL A 116 -12.72 15.39 -10.75
C VAL A 116 -12.02 15.17 -9.42
N VAL A 117 -10.97 14.35 -9.41
CA VAL A 117 -10.24 13.94 -8.21
C VAL A 117 -8.80 14.44 -8.28
N LEU A 118 -8.40 15.26 -7.32
CA LEU A 118 -7.03 15.73 -7.12
C LEU A 118 -6.33 14.83 -6.08
N ILE A 119 -5.17 14.29 -6.42
CA ILE A 119 -4.36 13.48 -5.51
C ILE A 119 -3.00 14.14 -5.38
N THR A 120 -2.68 14.67 -4.18
CA THR A 120 -1.37 15.23 -3.89
C THR A 120 -0.43 14.14 -3.37
N GLY A 121 0.84 14.21 -3.72
CA GLY A 121 1.78 13.12 -3.45
C GLY A 121 1.47 11.87 -4.28
N GLY A 122 0.88 12.05 -5.47
CA GLY A 122 0.39 10.98 -6.31
C GLY A 122 1.47 10.10 -6.94
N GLY A 123 2.72 10.58 -7.01
CA GLY A 123 3.90 9.80 -7.42
C GLY A 123 4.49 8.94 -6.28
N GLY A 124 4.06 9.15 -5.02
CA GLY A 124 4.48 8.36 -3.87
C GLY A 124 3.79 6.99 -3.79
N SER A 125 4.25 6.13 -2.86
CA SER A 125 3.76 4.75 -2.73
C SER A 125 2.25 4.66 -2.47
N ILE A 126 1.71 5.47 -1.54
CA ILE A 126 0.28 5.49 -1.23
C ILE A 126 -0.50 6.22 -2.33
N GLY A 127 -0.01 7.39 -2.77
CA GLY A 127 -0.68 8.19 -3.78
C GLY A 127 -0.81 7.46 -5.11
N SER A 128 0.22 6.76 -5.56
CA SER A 128 0.18 5.98 -6.80
C SER A 128 -0.84 4.85 -6.73
N GLU A 129 -0.94 4.15 -5.60
CA GLU A 129 -1.94 3.10 -5.42
C GLU A 129 -3.36 3.68 -5.38
N LEU A 130 -3.56 4.83 -4.75
CA LEU A 130 -4.84 5.55 -4.82
C LEU A 130 -5.21 5.91 -6.26
N CYS A 131 -4.25 6.35 -7.08
CA CYS A 131 -4.48 6.62 -8.51
C CYS A 131 -4.91 5.36 -9.25
N ARG A 132 -4.26 4.20 -9.01
CA ARG A 132 -4.64 2.90 -9.60
C ARG A 132 -6.05 2.47 -9.21
N GLN A 133 -6.40 2.58 -7.94
CA GLN A 133 -7.73 2.18 -7.46
C GLN A 133 -8.82 3.12 -8.01
N LEU A 134 -8.56 4.42 -8.04
CA LEU A 134 -9.51 5.40 -8.59
C LEU A 134 -9.70 5.23 -10.10
N ALA A 135 -8.65 4.91 -10.86
CA ALA A 135 -8.76 4.65 -12.29
C ALA A 135 -9.78 3.53 -12.61
N LYS A 136 -9.85 2.49 -11.76
CA LYS A 136 -10.86 1.40 -11.88
C LYS A 136 -12.29 1.87 -11.66
N MET A 137 -12.49 3.03 -11.05
CA MET A 137 -13.81 3.59 -10.73
C MET A 137 -14.32 4.56 -11.81
N HIS A 138 -13.53 4.77 -12.86
CA HIS A 138 -13.84 5.63 -14.02
C HIS A 138 -14.31 7.03 -13.62
N PRO A 139 -13.49 7.82 -12.89
CA PRO A 139 -13.80 9.20 -12.58
C PRO A 139 -13.79 10.05 -13.85
N LYS A 140 -14.40 11.24 -13.79
CA LYS A 140 -14.36 12.20 -14.89
C LYS A 140 -12.93 12.61 -15.24
N GLN A 141 -12.10 12.82 -14.20
CA GLN A 141 -10.69 13.17 -14.35
C GLN A 141 -9.92 12.85 -13.08
N ILE A 142 -8.67 12.43 -13.23
CA ILE A 142 -7.69 12.31 -12.16
C ILE A 142 -6.59 13.34 -12.40
N ILE A 143 -6.30 14.16 -11.38
CA ILE A 143 -5.15 15.06 -11.37
C ILE A 143 -4.15 14.52 -10.35
N ILE A 144 -2.95 14.19 -10.81
CA ILE A 144 -1.82 13.81 -9.96
C ILE A 144 -0.99 15.06 -9.73
N LEU A 145 -0.84 15.48 -8.48
CA LEU A 145 0.02 16.57 -8.10
C LEU A 145 1.17 16.06 -7.25
N ASP A 146 2.39 16.32 -7.69
CA ASP A 146 3.60 15.91 -6.97
C ASP A 146 4.74 16.91 -7.23
N ILE A 147 5.71 16.95 -6.33
CA ILE A 147 6.98 17.65 -6.54
C ILE A 147 8.01 16.78 -7.26
N TYR A 148 7.85 15.46 -7.20
CA TYR A 148 8.76 14.48 -7.77
C TYR A 148 8.28 14.03 -9.14
N GLU A 149 8.85 14.64 -10.18
CA GLU A 149 8.51 14.43 -11.57
C GLU A 149 8.53 12.95 -11.98
N ASN A 150 9.61 12.23 -11.66
CA ASN A 150 9.77 10.85 -12.13
C ASN A 150 8.67 9.93 -11.58
N GLY A 151 8.35 10.01 -10.29
CA GLY A 151 7.28 9.21 -9.71
C GLY A 151 5.92 9.49 -10.32
N ALA A 152 5.62 10.77 -10.57
CA ALA A 152 4.38 11.16 -11.24
C ALA A 152 4.32 10.67 -12.69
N TYR A 153 5.43 10.76 -13.42
CA TYR A 153 5.56 10.26 -14.79
C TYR A 153 5.37 8.75 -14.88
N ASP A 154 6.01 7.98 -14.00
CA ASP A 154 5.89 6.52 -13.98
C ASP A 154 4.44 6.07 -13.81
N VAL A 155 3.72 6.68 -12.86
CA VAL A 155 2.29 6.41 -12.64
C VAL A 155 1.45 6.80 -13.86
N GLN A 156 1.79 7.93 -14.50
CA GLN A 156 1.10 8.34 -15.73
C GLN A 156 1.28 7.32 -16.85
N GLN A 157 2.51 6.85 -17.09
CA GLN A 157 2.78 5.88 -18.15
C GLN A 157 2.06 4.56 -17.88
N GLU A 158 2.11 4.07 -16.64
CA GLU A 158 1.40 2.86 -16.23
C GLU A 158 -0.11 2.97 -16.51
N LEU A 159 -0.74 4.06 -16.06
CA LEU A 159 -2.17 4.26 -16.24
C LEU A 159 -2.56 4.51 -17.69
N LYS A 160 -1.73 5.21 -18.47
CA LYS A 160 -1.94 5.38 -19.92
C LYS A 160 -1.84 4.07 -20.69
N ILE A 161 -0.91 3.18 -20.32
CA ILE A 161 -0.80 1.84 -20.93
C ILE A 161 -2.03 1.00 -20.59
N ALA A 162 -2.51 1.06 -19.33
CA ALA A 162 -3.64 0.24 -18.87
C ALA A 162 -5.00 0.71 -19.41
N TYR A 163 -5.23 2.02 -19.53
CA TYR A 163 -6.55 2.61 -19.81
C TYR A 163 -6.61 3.41 -21.12
N GLY A 164 -5.46 3.77 -21.71
CA GLY A 164 -5.41 4.57 -22.94
C GLY A 164 -6.16 5.89 -22.81
N ASN A 165 -6.96 6.21 -23.81
CA ASN A 165 -7.79 7.42 -23.86
C ASN A 165 -9.08 7.33 -23.01
N GLN A 166 -9.35 6.21 -22.35
CA GLN A 166 -10.54 6.05 -21.51
C GLN A 166 -10.39 6.74 -20.15
N LEU A 167 -9.16 7.03 -19.74
CA LEU A 167 -8.87 7.73 -18.50
C LEU A 167 -8.35 9.14 -18.80
N ASN A 168 -9.11 10.15 -18.38
CA ASN A 168 -8.65 11.53 -18.40
C ASN A 168 -7.72 11.77 -17.21
N LEU A 169 -6.40 11.74 -17.46
CA LEU A 169 -5.34 11.84 -16.47
C LEU A 169 -4.44 13.03 -16.76
N GLN A 170 -4.27 13.90 -15.78
CA GLN A 170 -3.40 15.06 -15.84
C GLN A 170 -2.35 15.02 -14.73
N ILE A 171 -1.17 15.55 -15.00
CA ILE A 171 -0.07 15.69 -14.02
C ILE A 171 0.23 17.17 -13.83
N GLU A 172 0.34 17.55 -12.57
CA GLU A 172 0.78 18.88 -12.16
C GLU A 172 2.02 18.75 -11.26
N ILE A 173 3.15 19.31 -11.71
CA ILE A 173 4.38 19.32 -10.92
C ILE A 173 4.38 20.60 -10.07
N CYS A 174 3.98 20.41 -8.81
CA CYS A 174 3.79 21.53 -7.89
C CYS A 174 3.95 21.09 -6.44
N SER A 175 4.50 21.96 -5.59
CA SER A 175 4.50 21.77 -4.14
C SER A 175 3.18 22.25 -3.53
N ILE A 176 2.66 21.48 -2.56
CA ILE A 176 1.49 21.88 -1.76
C ILE A 176 1.76 23.11 -0.88
N THR A 177 3.02 23.50 -0.72
CA THR A 177 3.41 24.73 -0.02
C THR A 177 3.30 25.97 -0.89
N HIS A 178 3.23 25.82 -2.21
CA HIS A 178 3.20 26.92 -3.15
C HIS A 178 1.77 27.37 -3.46
N ARG A 179 1.17 28.15 -2.56
CA ARG A 179 -0.23 28.58 -2.60
C ARG A 179 -0.73 29.05 -3.97
N LYS A 180 0.01 29.95 -4.64
CA LYS A 180 -0.39 30.51 -5.94
C LYS A 180 -0.41 29.46 -7.06
N ALA A 181 0.49 28.50 -7.04
CA ALA A 181 0.50 27.42 -8.04
C ALA A 181 -0.63 26.43 -7.79
N LEU A 182 -0.91 26.08 -6.51
CA LEU A 182 -2.07 25.28 -6.14
C LEU A 182 -3.39 25.95 -6.55
N GLU A 183 -3.52 27.25 -6.33
CA GLU A 183 -4.70 28.02 -6.71
C GLU A 183 -5.02 27.89 -8.20
N LYS A 184 -4.00 28.01 -9.07
CA LYS A 184 -4.16 27.75 -10.50
C LYS A 184 -4.66 26.34 -10.82
N VAL A 185 -4.22 25.34 -10.06
CA VAL A 185 -4.70 23.96 -10.22
C VAL A 185 -6.19 23.87 -9.87
N PHE A 186 -6.60 24.50 -8.77
CA PHE A 186 -8.02 24.54 -8.38
C PHE A 186 -8.87 25.34 -9.37
N GLU A 187 -8.40 26.49 -9.84
CA GLU A 187 -9.06 27.29 -10.89
C GLU A 187 -9.23 26.51 -12.21
N THR A 188 -8.22 25.74 -12.59
CA THR A 188 -8.23 25.02 -13.87
C THR A 188 -9.13 23.81 -13.85
N TYR A 189 -9.07 23.03 -12.76
CA TYR A 189 -9.67 21.69 -12.72
C TYR A 189 -10.94 21.61 -11.87
N HIS A 190 -11.18 22.54 -10.96
CA HIS A 190 -12.30 22.53 -10.01
C HIS A 190 -12.50 21.14 -9.36
N PRO A 191 -11.51 20.60 -8.61
CA PRO A 191 -11.58 19.28 -8.06
C PRO A 191 -12.69 19.17 -7.01
N GLN A 192 -13.62 18.24 -7.20
CA GLN A 192 -14.67 17.96 -6.23
C GLN A 192 -14.17 17.10 -5.07
N ILE A 193 -13.14 16.29 -5.31
CA ILE A 193 -12.54 15.43 -4.29
C ILE A 193 -11.04 15.68 -4.26
N VAL A 194 -10.53 15.98 -3.07
CA VAL A 194 -9.11 16.19 -2.84
C VAL A 194 -8.58 15.14 -1.86
N ILE A 195 -7.55 14.42 -2.27
CA ILE A 195 -6.89 13.40 -1.44
C ILE A 195 -5.44 13.84 -1.20
N ASN A 196 -5.14 14.21 0.04
CA ASN A 196 -3.80 14.65 0.42
C ASN A 196 -2.97 13.46 0.94
N ALA A 197 -2.12 12.91 0.05
CA ALA A 197 -1.11 11.92 0.40
C ALA A 197 0.32 12.49 0.39
N ALA A 198 0.49 13.79 0.08
CA ALA A 198 1.77 14.47 0.14
C ALA A 198 2.20 14.69 1.59
N ALA A 199 3.40 14.22 1.96
CA ALA A 199 3.99 14.49 3.27
C ALA A 199 5.48 14.11 3.31
N HIS A 200 6.25 14.83 4.12
CA HIS A 200 7.54 14.34 4.61
C HIS A 200 7.30 13.37 5.76
N LYS A 201 7.70 12.10 5.61
CA LYS A 201 7.31 11.00 6.51
C LYS A 201 8.45 10.30 7.25
N HIS A 202 9.71 10.53 6.85
CA HIS A 202 10.85 9.85 7.45
C HIS A 202 11.24 10.50 8.79
N VAL A 203 10.93 9.81 9.89
CA VAL A 203 11.14 10.33 11.26
C VAL A 203 12.56 10.82 11.49
N PRO A 204 13.65 10.04 11.23
CA PRO A 204 15.01 10.52 11.49
C PRO A 204 15.39 11.78 10.69
N LEU A 205 14.91 11.88 9.46
CA LEU A 205 15.19 13.05 8.63
C LEU A 205 14.43 14.29 9.14
N MET A 206 13.21 14.12 9.61
CA MET A 206 12.40 15.23 10.07
C MET A 206 12.81 15.75 11.46
N GLU A 207 13.46 14.94 12.28
CA GLU A 207 14.10 15.42 13.50
C GLU A 207 15.21 16.44 13.22
N HIS A 208 15.94 16.28 12.13
CA HIS A 208 16.98 17.23 11.70
C HIS A 208 16.43 18.39 10.85
N ASN A 209 15.26 18.22 10.23
CA ASN A 209 14.67 19.18 9.30
C ASN A 209 13.27 19.59 9.76
N CYS A 210 13.15 20.02 11.03
CA CYS A 210 11.87 20.33 11.66
C CYS A 210 11.09 21.42 10.92
N VAL A 211 11.77 22.47 10.46
CA VAL A 211 11.15 23.59 9.75
C VAL A 211 10.51 23.10 8.44
N GLU A 212 11.24 22.27 7.68
CA GLU A 212 10.75 21.71 6.43
C GLU A 212 9.57 20.77 6.67
N ALA A 213 9.63 19.96 7.74
CA ALA A 213 8.51 19.10 8.14
C ALA A 213 7.23 19.91 8.43
N ILE A 214 7.36 21.02 9.17
CA ILE A 214 6.24 21.91 9.47
C ILE A 214 5.74 22.57 8.18
N TYR A 215 6.65 23.12 7.39
CA TYR A 215 6.29 23.86 6.19
C TYR A 215 5.54 22.96 5.20
N ASN A 216 6.10 21.79 4.88
CA ASN A 216 5.47 20.88 3.95
C ASN A 216 4.19 20.26 4.50
N ASN A 217 4.25 19.67 5.71
CA ASN A 217 3.12 18.90 6.21
C ASN A 217 1.99 19.83 6.70
N VAL A 218 2.31 20.83 7.55
CA VAL A 218 1.28 21.66 8.20
C VAL A 218 0.78 22.72 7.26
N PHE A 219 1.67 23.61 6.76
CA PHE A 219 1.24 24.67 5.86
C PHE A 219 0.75 24.16 4.52
N GLY A 220 1.35 23.08 3.99
CA GLY A 220 0.83 22.43 2.78
C GLY A 220 -0.58 21.89 2.97
N THR A 221 -0.89 21.24 4.10
CA THR A 221 -2.25 20.78 4.42
C THR A 221 -3.20 21.98 4.61
N TYR A 222 -2.75 23.02 5.29
CA TYR A 222 -3.54 24.24 5.49
C TYR A 222 -3.93 24.91 4.16
N ASN A 223 -2.99 25.08 3.23
CA ASN A 223 -3.26 25.60 1.90
C ASN A 223 -4.33 24.79 1.15
N LEU A 224 -4.23 23.45 1.22
CA LEU A 224 -5.21 22.59 0.56
C LEU A 224 -6.60 22.69 1.18
N VAL A 225 -6.68 22.77 2.51
CA VAL A 225 -7.95 22.94 3.24
C VAL A 225 -8.61 24.27 2.87
N GLU A 226 -7.87 25.38 2.88
CA GLU A 226 -8.38 26.68 2.47
C GLU A 226 -8.89 26.68 1.03
N LEU A 227 -8.10 26.13 0.09
CA LEU A 227 -8.53 26.04 -1.30
C LEU A 227 -9.76 25.13 -1.49
N CYS A 228 -9.88 24.06 -0.72
CA CYS A 228 -11.09 23.23 -0.75
C CYS A 228 -12.35 24.03 -0.35
N GLU A 229 -12.27 24.91 0.66
CA GLU A 229 -13.39 25.77 1.05
C GLU A 229 -13.66 26.86 0.02
N GLU A 230 -12.60 27.49 -0.49
CA GLU A 230 -12.66 28.61 -1.44
C GLU A 230 -13.26 28.18 -2.79
N TYR A 231 -12.90 26.98 -3.25
CA TYR A 231 -13.38 26.40 -4.51
C TYR A 231 -14.52 25.38 -4.33
N GLU A 232 -15.13 25.33 -3.15
CA GLU A 232 -16.31 24.52 -2.81
C GLU A 232 -16.15 23.05 -3.18
N ALA A 233 -15.00 22.43 -2.84
CA ALA A 233 -14.82 21.00 -2.99
C ALA A 233 -15.88 20.24 -2.18
N GLU A 234 -16.28 19.05 -2.63
CA GLU A 234 -17.24 18.23 -1.90
C GLU A 234 -16.62 17.49 -0.73
N ARG A 235 -15.38 16.99 -0.94
CA ARG A 235 -14.64 16.18 0.05
C ARG A 235 -13.16 16.43 0.04
N PHE A 236 -12.62 16.44 1.25
CA PHE A 236 -11.19 16.38 1.49
C PHE A 236 -10.84 15.18 2.37
N MET A 237 -9.85 14.38 1.96
CA MET A 237 -9.31 13.29 2.75
C MET A 237 -7.81 13.45 2.92
N MET A 238 -7.33 13.32 4.15
CA MET A 238 -5.92 13.35 4.46
C MET A 238 -5.42 11.96 4.87
N VAL A 239 -4.32 11.54 4.27
CA VAL A 239 -3.56 10.38 4.75
C VAL A 239 -2.77 10.77 6.00
N SER A 240 -3.05 10.12 7.12
CA SER A 240 -2.36 10.30 8.40
C SER A 240 -1.65 9.01 8.84
N THR A 241 -1.14 8.98 10.04
CA THR A 241 -0.32 7.90 10.59
C THR A 241 -0.68 7.61 12.05
N ASP A 242 -0.41 6.39 12.51
CA ASP A 242 -0.44 6.01 13.92
C ASP A 242 0.46 6.89 14.80
N LYS A 243 1.56 7.41 14.24
CA LYS A 243 2.52 8.29 14.93
C LYS A 243 1.95 9.68 15.27
N ALA A 244 0.77 10.03 14.74
CA ALA A 244 0.01 11.21 15.13
C ALA A 244 -0.74 11.03 16.46
N VAL A 245 -0.81 9.80 16.98
CA VAL A 245 -1.42 9.50 18.29
C VAL A 245 -0.35 9.65 19.37
N ASN A 246 -0.52 10.63 20.27
CA ASN A 246 0.48 10.94 21.30
C ASN A 246 1.90 11.05 20.73
N PRO A 247 2.15 12.02 19.83
CA PRO A 247 3.37 12.06 19.05
C PRO A 247 4.60 12.27 19.94
N THR A 248 5.64 11.45 19.71
CA THR A 248 6.94 11.53 20.40
C THR A 248 8.05 12.00 19.46
N ASN A 249 7.72 12.43 18.26
CA ASN A 249 8.65 12.88 17.25
C ASN A 249 8.04 14.00 16.39
N VAL A 250 8.91 14.79 15.73
CA VAL A 250 8.50 15.95 14.94
C VAL A 250 7.53 15.57 13.81
N MET A 251 7.82 14.51 13.07
CA MET A 251 6.94 14.06 11.97
C MET A 251 5.55 13.72 12.50
N GLY A 252 5.44 12.95 13.57
CA GLY A 252 4.16 12.63 14.21
C GLY A 252 3.42 13.88 14.70
N ALA A 253 4.15 14.84 15.31
CA ALA A 253 3.59 16.12 15.78
C ALA A 253 3.04 16.94 14.60
N THR A 254 3.75 17.04 13.48
CA THR A 254 3.26 17.74 12.29
C THR A 254 2.00 17.08 11.73
N LYS A 255 1.93 15.75 11.68
CA LYS A 255 0.72 15.04 11.23
C LYS A 255 -0.45 15.23 12.19
N ARG A 256 -0.18 15.29 13.50
CA ARG A 256 -1.22 15.64 14.49
C ARG A 256 -1.76 17.06 14.28
N MET A 257 -0.90 18.03 14.02
CA MET A 257 -1.33 19.39 13.67
C MET A 257 -2.20 19.40 12.41
N CYS A 258 -1.81 18.63 11.38
CA CYS A 258 -2.64 18.48 10.17
C CYS A 258 -4.04 17.93 10.48
N GLU A 259 -4.12 16.91 11.36
CA GLU A 259 -5.42 16.36 11.81
C GLU A 259 -6.27 17.44 12.52
N MET A 260 -5.65 18.28 13.34
CA MET A 260 -6.35 19.38 14.03
C MET A 260 -6.86 20.42 13.05
N ILE A 261 -6.10 20.77 12.01
CA ILE A 261 -6.54 21.69 10.93
C ILE A 261 -7.77 21.09 10.23
N VAL A 262 -7.69 19.80 9.83
CA VAL A 262 -8.78 19.08 9.16
C VAL A 262 -10.02 19.01 10.07
N GLN A 263 -9.82 18.73 11.35
CA GLN A 263 -10.91 18.66 12.33
C GLN A 263 -11.56 20.04 12.55
N SER A 264 -10.75 21.11 12.67
CA SER A 264 -11.28 22.48 12.79
C SER A 264 -12.11 22.88 11.57
N ALA A 265 -11.60 22.62 10.36
CA ALA A 265 -12.33 22.89 9.14
C ALA A 265 -13.66 22.11 9.06
N SER A 266 -13.68 20.87 9.54
CA SER A 266 -14.90 20.04 9.55
C SER A 266 -16.05 20.59 10.42
N THR A 267 -15.75 21.48 11.36
CA THR A 267 -16.76 22.08 12.25
C THR A 267 -17.39 23.34 11.70
N HIS A 268 -16.74 24.02 10.75
CA HIS A 268 -17.17 25.33 10.26
C HIS A 268 -17.40 25.35 8.75
N GLY A 269 -16.80 24.41 8.01
CA GLY A 269 -16.81 24.37 6.55
C GLY A 269 -18.01 23.63 5.96
N LYS A 270 -18.22 23.81 4.65
CA LYS A 270 -19.20 23.05 3.86
C LYS A 270 -18.62 21.74 3.31
N VAL A 271 -17.30 21.64 3.22
CA VAL A 271 -16.57 20.49 2.71
C VAL A 271 -16.63 19.35 3.72
N LYS A 272 -16.76 18.11 3.24
CA LYS A 272 -16.72 16.92 4.10
C LYS A 272 -15.27 16.48 4.31
N TYR A 273 -14.74 16.73 5.48
CA TYR A 273 -13.37 16.42 5.85
C TYR A 273 -13.22 15.05 6.50
N SER A 274 -12.12 14.38 6.21
CA SER A 274 -11.72 13.13 6.87
C SER A 274 -10.20 12.97 6.93
N ALA A 275 -9.73 12.25 7.94
CA ALA A 275 -8.35 11.83 8.05
C ALA A 275 -8.29 10.32 8.31
N THR A 276 -7.42 9.61 7.58
CA THR A 276 -7.24 8.16 7.72
C THR A 276 -5.86 7.88 8.27
N ARG A 277 -5.78 7.23 9.43
CA ARG A 277 -4.52 6.79 10.05
C ARG A 277 -4.15 5.41 9.55
N PHE A 278 -2.94 5.29 9.03
CA PHE A 278 -2.33 4.00 8.70
C PHE A 278 -1.40 3.58 9.83
N GLY A 279 -1.48 2.32 10.22
CA GLY A 279 -0.47 1.64 11.03
C GLY A 279 0.62 1.03 10.14
N ASN A 280 1.66 0.51 10.77
CA ASN A 280 2.73 -0.23 10.08
C ASN A 280 2.28 -1.66 9.78
#